data_8fd4f8a7d1d81aecae68ebb2bed13bd9
#
_entry.id   8fd4f8a7d1d81aecae68ebb2bed13bd9
#
_cell.length_a   1.000
_cell.length_b   1.000
_cell.length_c   1.000
_cell.angle_alpha   90.00
_cell.angle_beta   90.00
_cell.angle_gamma   90.00
#
_symmetry.space_group_name_H-M   'P 1'
#
loop_
_entity.id
_entity.type
_entity.pdbx_description
1 polymer ?
#
loop_
_entity_poly.entity_id
_entity_poly.type
_entity_poly.pdbx_seq_one_letter_code
_entity_poly.pdbx_strand_id
1 'polypeptide(L)'
;LDILAQSKDGTTTVSATDTTIDITAGSAVANAFEFWIDARDTANVKLYINGARVLSGTTFRLDAATGPLGLLAHLEKTSGTATAGPVYVDALRARTMEY
;
A
#
# COMPACT_ATOMS: atom_id res chain seq x y z
N LEU A 1 -5.37 11.40 8.87
CA LEU A 1 -4.45 11.12 7.76
C LEU A 1 -4.93 9.90 7.00
N ASP A 2 -5.22 10.07 5.73
CA ASP A 2 -5.83 9.04 4.90
C ASP A 2 -4.81 7.98 4.45
N ILE A 3 -5.22 6.72 4.41
CA ILE A 3 -4.44 5.67 3.75
C ILE A 3 -4.90 5.61 2.30
N LEU A 4 -3.98 5.92 1.39
CA LEU A 4 -4.24 5.94 -0.05
C LEU A 4 -3.54 4.76 -0.73
N ALA A 5 -4.13 4.29 -1.83
CA ALA A 5 -3.51 3.29 -2.69
C ALA A 5 -3.41 3.78 -4.13
N GLN A 6 -2.32 3.43 -4.78
CA GLN A 6 -2.10 3.73 -6.19
C GLN A 6 -1.28 2.62 -6.85
N SER A 7 -1.33 2.55 -8.17
CA SER A 7 -0.44 1.69 -8.93
C SER A 7 0.08 2.41 -10.18
N LYS A 8 1.30 2.03 -10.58
CA LYS A 8 1.94 2.55 -11.79
C LYS A 8 2.86 1.47 -12.35
N ASP A 9 2.63 1.05 -13.56
CA ASP A 9 3.40 -0.02 -14.22
C ASP A 9 4.21 0.45 -15.45
N GLY A 10 4.30 1.75 -15.66
CA GLY A 10 4.97 2.34 -16.82
C GLY A 10 4.05 2.65 -17.99
N THR A 11 2.89 2.02 -18.08
CA THR A 11 1.88 2.26 -19.10
C THR A 11 0.58 2.78 -18.48
N THR A 12 0.12 2.13 -17.43
CA THR A 12 -1.12 2.49 -16.73
C THR A 12 -0.82 3.07 -15.37
N THR A 13 -1.44 4.19 -15.06
CA THR A 13 -1.40 4.81 -13.74
C THR A 13 -2.81 4.81 -13.16
N VAL A 14 -2.96 4.20 -12.01
CA VAL A 14 -4.15 4.36 -11.16
C VAL A 14 -3.78 5.36 -10.08
N SER A 15 -4.42 6.52 -10.10
CA SER A 15 -4.15 7.61 -9.17
C SER A 15 -4.40 7.21 -7.73
N ALA A 16 -3.77 7.92 -6.80
CA ALA A 16 -3.98 7.70 -5.38
C ALA A 16 -5.47 7.79 -5.04
N THR A 17 -6.00 6.70 -4.53
CA THR A 17 -7.42 6.53 -4.21
C THR A 17 -7.54 6.26 -2.72
N ASP A 18 -8.48 6.94 -2.08
CA ASP A 18 -8.72 6.85 -0.65
C ASP A 18 -9.35 5.51 -0.29
N THR A 19 -8.72 4.79 0.66
CA THR A 19 -9.23 3.52 1.17
C THR A 19 -10.38 3.70 2.17
N THR A 20 -10.68 4.92 2.57
CA THR A 20 -11.60 5.28 3.67
C THR A 20 -11.14 4.79 5.04
N ILE A 21 -9.88 4.40 5.16
CA ILE A 21 -9.27 4.00 6.43
C ILE A 21 -8.21 5.05 6.78
N ASP A 22 -8.32 5.59 7.99
CA ASP A 22 -7.50 6.70 8.43
C ASP A 22 -6.50 6.30 9.51
N ILE A 23 -5.35 6.94 9.49
CA ILE A 23 -4.40 6.92 10.59
C ILE A 23 -4.85 7.94 11.63
N THR A 24 -5.11 7.47 12.84
CA THR A 24 -5.55 8.31 13.96
C THR A 24 -4.33 8.84 14.72
N ALA A 25 -4.29 10.14 14.95
CA ALA A 25 -3.21 10.75 15.72
C ALA A 25 -3.18 10.22 17.17
N GLY A 26 -1.99 10.00 17.69
CA GLY A 26 -1.73 9.80 19.11
C GLY A 26 -1.82 8.38 19.67
N SER A 27 -2.09 7.36 18.86
CA SER A 27 -2.15 5.98 19.35
C SER A 27 -1.37 5.00 18.47
N ALA A 28 -0.29 4.44 18.99
CA ALA A 28 0.47 3.41 18.29
C ALA A 28 -0.34 2.11 18.09
N VAL A 29 -1.20 1.76 19.04
CA VAL A 29 -2.03 0.56 18.98
C VAL A 29 -3.16 0.72 17.96
N ALA A 30 -3.83 1.90 17.93
CA ALA A 30 -4.89 2.18 16.97
C ALA A 30 -4.37 2.29 15.54
N ASN A 31 -3.08 2.52 15.34
CA ASN A 31 -2.42 2.65 14.04
C ASN A 31 -1.58 1.42 13.66
N ALA A 32 -1.83 0.27 14.27
CA ALA A 32 -1.21 -0.99 13.86
C ALA A 32 -2.00 -1.59 12.70
N PHE A 33 -1.45 -1.49 11.48
CA PHE A 33 -2.09 -1.98 10.27
C PHE A 33 -1.28 -3.12 9.65
N GLU A 34 -1.99 -4.12 9.16
CA GLU A 34 -1.44 -5.17 8.31
C GLU A 34 -1.89 -4.95 6.87
N PHE A 35 -0.93 -4.78 5.98
CA PHE A 35 -1.18 -4.58 4.56
C PHE A 35 -0.85 -5.83 3.78
N TRP A 36 -1.76 -6.24 2.89
CA TRP A 36 -1.52 -7.31 1.93
C TRP A 36 -1.70 -6.80 0.52
N ILE A 37 -0.74 -7.14 -0.33
CA ILE A 37 -0.81 -6.88 -1.77
C ILE A 37 -0.78 -8.23 -2.46
N ASP A 38 -1.88 -8.60 -3.08
CA ASP A 38 -1.99 -9.83 -3.87
C ASP A 38 -1.82 -9.50 -5.35
N ALA A 39 -0.62 -9.74 -5.85
CA ALA A 39 -0.24 -9.48 -7.24
C ALA A 39 -0.16 -10.76 -8.10
N ARG A 40 -0.84 -11.83 -7.70
CA ARG A 40 -0.89 -13.06 -8.51
C ARG A 40 -1.55 -12.83 -9.85
N ASP A 41 -2.55 -11.97 -9.90
CA ASP A 41 -3.10 -11.42 -11.14
C ASP A 41 -2.61 -9.98 -11.29
N THR A 42 -1.58 -9.78 -12.11
CA THR A 42 -0.97 -8.46 -12.30
C THR A 42 -1.87 -7.49 -13.07
N ALA A 43 -2.88 -7.96 -13.75
CA ALA A 43 -3.88 -7.11 -14.38
C ALA A 43 -4.99 -6.66 -13.40
N ASN A 44 -5.06 -7.27 -12.23
CA ASN A 44 -6.04 -6.93 -11.19
C ASN A 44 -5.45 -7.21 -9.80
N VAL A 45 -4.52 -6.38 -9.38
CA VAL A 45 -3.88 -6.46 -8.07
C VAL A 45 -4.90 -6.15 -6.97
N LYS A 46 -4.97 -6.99 -5.97
CA LYS A 46 -5.90 -6.86 -4.85
C LYS A 46 -5.17 -6.37 -3.61
N LEU A 47 -5.80 -5.45 -2.91
CA LEU A 47 -5.26 -4.83 -1.71
C LEU A 47 -6.12 -5.15 -0.50
N TYR A 48 -5.48 -5.44 0.62
CA TYR A 48 -6.15 -5.76 1.88
C TYR A 48 -5.53 -4.97 3.02
N ILE A 49 -6.36 -4.48 3.90
CA ILE A 49 -5.93 -3.85 5.16
C ILE A 49 -6.63 -4.60 6.30
N ASN A 50 -5.83 -5.11 7.23
CA ASN A 50 -6.31 -5.90 8.38
C ASN A 50 -7.23 -7.06 7.97
N GLY A 51 -6.89 -7.75 6.88
CA GLY A 51 -7.63 -8.90 6.38
C GLY A 51 -8.85 -8.60 5.54
N ALA A 52 -9.25 -7.34 5.41
CA ALA A 52 -10.39 -6.92 4.60
C ALA A 52 -9.93 -6.30 3.27
N ARG A 53 -10.55 -6.72 2.17
CA ARG A 53 -10.27 -6.13 0.86
C ARG A 53 -10.71 -4.68 0.82
N VAL A 54 -9.83 -3.81 0.35
CA VAL A 54 -10.13 -2.39 0.13
C VAL A 54 -10.14 -2.07 -1.36
N LEU A 55 -10.89 -1.03 -1.74
CA LEU A 55 -10.96 -0.54 -3.11
C LEU A 55 -11.31 -1.61 -4.14
N SER A 56 -12.27 -2.49 -3.81
CA SER A 56 -12.67 -3.59 -4.70
C SER A 56 -13.27 -3.13 -6.04
N GLY A 57 -13.74 -1.90 -6.12
CA GLY A 57 -14.22 -1.27 -7.35
C GLY A 57 -13.13 -0.63 -8.21
N THR A 58 -11.89 -0.61 -7.74
CA THR A 58 -10.75 -0.03 -8.47
C THR A 58 -9.83 -1.16 -8.95
N THR A 59 -9.45 -1.14 -10.22
CA THR A 59 -8.52 -2.12 -10.79
C THR A 59 -7.11 -1.56 -10.77
N PHE A 60 -6.27 -2.09 -9.90
CA PHE A 60 -4.84 -1.76 -9.85
C PHE A 60 -4.06 -2.69 -10.76
N ARG A 61 -3.18 -2.15 -11.58
CA ARG A 61 -2.46 -2.89 -12.62
C ARG A 61 -0.96 -2.77 -12.45
N LEU A 62 -0.27 -3.90 -12.69
CA LEU A 62 1.19 -4.04 -12.75
C LEU A 62 1.61 -4.90 -13.96
N ASP A 63 0.69 -5.22 -14.86
CA ASP A 63 0.93 -6.15 -15.96
C ASP A 63 1.85 -5.60 -17.06
N ALA A 64 2.04 -4.29 -17.14
CA ALA A 64 3.01 -3.67 -18.03
C ALA A 64 4.40 -3.46 -17.42
N ALA A 65 4.59 -3.79 -16.14
CA ALA A 65 5.89 -3.70 -15.49
C ALA A 65 6.85 -4.75 -16.07
N THR A 66 8.05 -4.33 -16.43
CA THR A 66 9.05 -5.19 -17.11
C THR A 66 10.22 -5.59 -16.22
N GLY A 67 10.30 -5.06 -15.01
CA GLY A 67 11.38 -5.35 -14.07
C GLY A 67 10.93 -6.19 -12.88
N PRO A 68 11.87 -6.72 -12.10
CA PRO A 68 11.55 -7.40 -10.85
C PRO A 68 10.91 -6.44 -9.86
N LEU A 69 10.00 -6.95 -9.04
CA LEU A 69 9.39 -6.20 -7.95
C LEU A 69 10.14 -6.46 -6.65
N GLY A 70 10.32 -5.41 -5.87
CA GLY A 70 10.88 -5.48 -4.54
C GLY A 70 9.95 -4.85 -3.52
N LEU A 71 10.10 -5.22 -2.26
CA LEU A 71 9.38 -4.59 -1.17
C LEU A 71 10.13 -3.36 -0.70
N LEU A 72 9.40 -2.28 -0.47
CA LEU A 72 9.92 -1.04 0.06
C LEU A 72 8.96 -0.48 1.11
N ALA A 73 9.49 -0.14 2.28
CA ALA A 73 8.81 0.73 3.24
C ALA A 73 9.54 2.06 3.29
N HIS A 74 8.83 3.15 3.06
CA HIS A 74 9.41 4.49 2.97
C HIS A 74 8.54 5.48 3.75
N LEU A 75 9.18 6.36 4.52
CA LEU A 75 8.54 7.49 5.16
C LEU A 75 9.13 8.79 4.63
N GLU A 76 8.27 9.66 4.17
CA GLU A 76 8.64 11.01 3.73
C GLU A 76 7.78 12.04 4.44
N LYS A 77 8.43 13.09 4.96
CA LYS A 77 7.76 14.24 5.54
C LYS A 77 7.82 15.39 4.53
N THR A 78 6.65 15.80 4.03
CA THR A 78 6.54 16.79 2.96
C THR A 78 6.25 18.20 3.44
N SER A 79 5.98 18.41 4.74
CA SER A 79 5.70 19.73 5.30
C SER A 79 6.70 20.10 6.40
N GLY A 80 6.94 21.41 6.56
CA GLY A 80 7.88 21.97 7.53
C GLY A 80 7.40 21.98 8.99
N THR A 81 6.46 21.11 9.37
CA THR A 81 6.01 21.03 10.76
C THR A 81 7.08 20.40 11.65
N ALA A 82 7.17 20.87 12.89
CA ALA A 82 8.16 20.38 13.85
C ALA A 82 7.86 18.95 14.36
N THR A 83 6.70 18.40 14.04
CA THR A 83 6.28 17.08 14.50
C THR A 83 6.91 16.00 13.62
N ALA A 84 7.77 15.18 14.20
CA ALA A 84 8.28 13.97 13.57
C ALA A 84 7.50 12.76 14.09
N GLY A 85 7.01 11.92 13.19
CA GLY A 85 6.37 10.66 13.53
C GLY A 85 7.26 9.51 13.08
N PRO A 86 7.60 8.54 13.96
CA PRO A 86 8.27 7.32 13.53
C PRO A 86 7.29 6.39 12.81
N VAL A 87 7.82 5.63 11.84
CA VAL A 87 7.15 4.45 11.28
C VAL A 87 7.86 3.21 11.78
N TYR A 88 7.11 2.31 12.39
CA TYR A 88 7.60 1.01 12.83
C TYR A 88 7.12 -0.05 11.86
N VAL A 89 8.06 -0.82 11.30
CA VAL A 89 7.76 -1.97 10.47
C VAL A 89 8.07 -3.22 11.29
N ASP A 90 7.03 -3.95 11.70
CA ASP A 90 7.18 -5.18 12.48
C ASP A 90 7.56 -6.35 11.58
N ALA A 91 6.94 -6.46 10.41
CA ALA A 91 7.27 -7.49 9.44
C ALA A 91 7.07 -6.98 8.01
N LEU A 92 8.04 -7.29 7.14
CA LEU A 92 7.96 -7.02 5.71
C LEU A 92 8.30 -8.31 4.96
N ARG A 93 7.34 -8.88 4.23
CA ARG A 93 7.49 -10.19 3.60
C ARG A 93 7.02 -10.16 2.15
N ALA A 94 7.80 -10.81 1.28
CA ALA A 94 7.37 -11.15 -0.07
C ALA A 94 7.38 -12.66 -0.25
N ARG A 95 6.39 -13.17 -0.97
CA ARG A 95 6.31 -14.59 -1.30
C ARG A 95 5.91 -14.74 -2.77
N THR A 96 6.69 -15.52 -3.49
CA THR A 96 6.34 -15.95 -4.84
C THR A 96 5.41 -17.15 -4.75
N MET A 97 4.32 -17.11 -5.50
CA MET A 97 3.39 -18.22 -5.64
C MET A 97 3.40 -18.70 -7.09
N GLU A 98 3.65 -19.98 -7.29
CA GLU A 98 3.51 -20.63 -8.58
C GLU A 98 2.11 -21.24 -8.74
N TYR A 99 1.62 -21.18 -9.95
CA TYR A 99 0.34 -21.80 -10.33
C TYR A 99 0.59 -23.13 -11.05
#